data_731b368006a37620e2f4c63e822f6013
#
_entry.id   731b368006a37620e2f4c63e822f6013
#
_cell.length_a   1.000
_cell.length_b   1.000
_cell.length_c   1.000
_cell.angle_alpha   90.00
_cell.angle_beta   90.00
_cell.angle_gamma   90.00
#
_symmetry.space_group_name_H-M   'P 1'
#
loop_
_entity.id
_entity.type
_entity.pdbx_description
1 polymer ?
#
loop_
_entity_poly.entity_id
_entity_poly.type
_entity_poly.pdbx_seq_one_letter_code
_entity_poly.pdbx_strand_id
1 'polypeptide(L)'
;MRRTARSGSWQRTTWEDALDRIAGRARAVGPAALGTWSGHGFFANDYGTRVSSELLRRFSNLYGCQWWNPMIICWGLGAFGLGLTGALRVSTKEDMGAHAALIVLWGANLASQPNTGRYLTAAKRRGAYVVTVDVRRSEASAQSDETLLIRPGTDAALALGMMQVIVAERRHDAGFVAHHTVGFDALAAHLAKHDVAWAAATTGVQGERIASLARRYASTKPAMVLLGGSSMHKGAQGWQGARAVACLPALTGNFGIPGGGLGPRHGAATHGQGLSSIAARDRRPPGDYVPNQMPRITEALAGGRVRVLLLFGTDMLSSFADAGGVGRALERLELLATYDLFMHDTARRYADVILPATAWLEDTGCKSTNTHLYLMPKALEPAGEARPPIWVLRELARRLDVRDFFPWQDDSGPLDAILDHPATGHATVAALRSEGGIRPLHVSHVAYPDLKFDTPSGKIEFFSERAARLGLPALPAFESAPRSEYPLELRSGRTLTQFHGFYDHGRALPTLAAADPEPRLWISSDDAARRTLRDGEEIRIFNGRGEMRARAFVTDRVPSGTVWMRDGWEGLNTLTSGGPVLPDAAVDLFEFSSGQAEFEAHVEVEATAS
;
A
#
# COMPACT_ATOMS: atom_id res chain seq x y z
N MET A 1 -16.84 -22.83 10.00
CA MET A 1 -16.55 -24.21 9.53
C MET A 1 -15.21 -24.68 10.07
N ARG A 2 -15.00 -25.99 10.24
CA ARG A 2 -13.71 -26.58 10.63
C ARG A 2 -13.40 -27.83 9.82
N ARG A 3 -12.14 -28.25 9.80
CA ARG A 3 -11.72 -29.57 9.31
C ARG A 3 -10.65 -30.16 10.25
N THR A 4 -10.53 -31.48 10.28
CA THR A 4 -9.56 -32.18 11.14
C THR A 4 -8.19 -32.30 10.49
N ALA A 5 -8.17 -32.38 9.16
CA ALA A 5 -6.96 -32.37 8.35
C ALA A 5 -7.18 -31.45 7.13
N ARG A 6 -6.14 -30.82 6.63
CA ARG A 6 -6.22 -29.86 5.52
C ARG A 6 -6.67 -30.49 4.20
N SER A 7 -6.47 -31.79 4.04
CA SER A 7 -7.01 -32.60 2.94
C SER A 7 -8.46 -33.02 3.14
N GLY A 8 -9.04 -32.80 4.34
CA GLY A 8 -10.38 -33.24 4.69
C GLY A 8 -11.48 -32.27 4.24
N SER A 9 -12.70 -32.78 4.21
CA SER A 9 -13.90 -31.98 3.94
C SER A 9 -14.20 -31.00 5.07
N TRP A 10 -14.82 -29.86 4.69
CA TRP A 10 -15.30 -28.88 5.65
C TRP A 10 -16.54 -29.37 6.37
N GLN A 11 -16.56 -29.22 7.70
CA GLN A 11 -17.70 -29.52 8.55
C GLN A 11 -18.22 -28.24 9.21
N ARG A 12 -19.53 -28.10 9.30
CA ARG A 12 -20.14 -27.02 10.07
C ARG A 12 -19.81 -27.22 11.55
N THR A 13 -19.57 -26.11 12.26
CA THR A 13 -19.28 -26.09 13.70
C THR A 13 -19.93 -24.86 14.31
N THR A 14 -20.12 -24.85 15.63
CA THR A 14 -20.62 -23.69 16.36
C THR A 14 -19.51 -22.64 16.52
N TRP A 15 -19.88 -21.42 16.88
CA TRP A 15 -18.93 -20.38 17.25
C TRP A 15 -18.12 -20.76 18.50
N GLU A 16 -18.79 -21.36 19.51
CA GLU A 16 -18.16 -21.84 20.73
C GLU A 16 -17.06 -22.85 20.42
N ASP A 17 -17.38 -23.93 19.69
CA ASP A 17 -16.39 -24.95 19.31
C ASP A 17 -15.22 -24.38 18.50
N ALA A 18 -15.52 -23.46 17.58
CA ALA A 18 -14.48 -22.83 16.75
C ALA A 18 -13.53 -21.97 17.58
N LEU A 19 -14.09 -21.12 18.45
CA LEU A 19 -13.31 -20.23 19.31
C LEU A 19 -12.57 -20.99 20.41
N ASP A 20 -13.18 -22.04 20.98
CA ASP A 20 -12.53 -22.91 21.98
C ASP A 20 -11.35 -23.66 21.36
N ARG A 21 -11.48 -24.14 20.13
CA ARG A 21 -10.38 -24.79 19.40
C ARG A 21 -9.22 -23.80 19.15
N ILE A 22 -9.53 -22.57 18.71
CA ILE A 22 -8.53 -21.52 18.49
C ILE A 22 -7.83 -21.17 19.81
N ALA A 23 -8.61 -20.86 20.84
CA ALA A 23 -8.08 -20.47 22.14
C ALA A 23 -7.29 -21.60 22.82
N GLY A 24 -7.78 -22.84 22.72
CA GLY A 24 -7.08 -24.03 23.24
C GLY A 24 -5.72 -24.20 22.60
N ARG A 25 -5.63 -24.06 21.27
CA ARG A 25 -4.35 -24.17 20.58
C ARG A 25 -3.44 -22.98 20.88
N ALA A 26 -3.98 -21.75 20.92
CA ALA A 26 -3.21 -20.56 21.27
C ALA A 26 -2.59 -20.65 22.67
N ARG A 27 -3.34 -21.14 23.66
CA ARG A 27 -2.80 -21.41 25.02
C ARG A 27 -1.70 -22.47 25.01
N ALA A 28 -1.89 -23.55 24.26
CA ALA A 28 -0.93 -24.65 24.21
C ALA A 28 0.44 -24.22 23.62
N VAL A 29 0.44 -23.30 22.64
CA VAL A 29 1.69 -22.82 22.04
C VAL A 29 2.25 -21.60 22.76
N GLY A 30 1.45 -20.89 23.54
CA GLY A 30 1.81 -19.66 24.24
C GLY A 30 1.78 -18.41 23.34
N PRO A 31 1.79 -17.20 23.95
CA PRO A 31 1.66 -15.94 23.22
C PRO A 31 2.72 -15.74 22.13
N ALA A 32 3.98 -16.04 22.41
CA ALA A 32 5.10 -15.82 21.49
C ALA A 32 4.95 -16.58 20.15
N ALA A 33 4.24 -17.72 20.15
CA ALA A 33 4.03 -18.56 18.98
C ALA A 33 2.63 -18.36 18.33
N LEU A 34 1.83 -17.43 18.83
CA LEU A 34 0.60 -16.97 18.20
C LEU A 34 0.88 -15.73 17.35
N GLY A 35 0.49 -15.74 16.07
CA GLY A 35 0.52 -14.60 15.18
C GLY A 35 -0.88 -14.11 14.81
N THR A 36 -1.04 -12.81 14.63
CA THR A 36 -2.24 -12.17 14.10
C THR A 36 -1.88 -11.31 12.90
N TRP A 37 -2.63 -11.44 11.81
CA TRP A 37 -2.45 -10.68 10.60
C TRP A 37 -3.79 -10.21 10.04
N SER A 38 -3.86 -8.97 9.59
CA SER A 38 -5.07 -8.41 8.96
C SER A 38 -4.76 -7.79 7.60
N GLY A 39 -5.77 -7.77 6.73
CA GLY A 39 -5.74 -7.11 5.44
C GLY A 39 -6.75 -5.97 5.35
N HIS A 40 -6.90 -5.40 4.15
CA HIS A 40 -7.85 -4.32 3.89
C HIS A 40 -9.31 -4.73 4.12
N GLY A 41 -9.67 -6.01 3.91
CA GLY A 41 -11.00 -6.51 4.16
C GLY A 41 -11.45 -6.38 5.61
N PHE A 42 -10.50 -6.44 6.54
CA PHE A 42 -10.79 -6.36 7.98
C PHE A 42 -11.26 -4.98 8.46
N PHE A 43 -10.87 -3.93 7.77
CA PHE A 43 -11.24 -2.55 8.13
C PHE A 43 -11.99 -1.81 7.01
N ALA A 44 -12.77 -2.54 6.21
CA ALA A 44 -13.51 -1.96 5.11
C ALA A 44 -14.52 -0.89 5.56
N ASN A 45 -15.14 -1.07 6.72
CA ASN A 45 -16.12 -0.16 7.29
C ASN A 45 -15.51 0.96 8.16
N ASP A 46 -14.24 0.85 8.53
CA ASP A 46 -13.57 1.77 9.43
C ASP A 46 -12.28 2.36 8.85
N TYR A 47 -12.20 2.36 7.52
CA TYR A 47 -11.03 2.85 6.82
C TYR A 47 -10.72 4.31 7.18
N GLY A 48 -9.55 4.53 7.77
CA GLY A 48 -9.11 5.81 8.31
C GLY A 48 -9.22 5.93 9.82
N THR A 49 -10.26 5.41 10.47
CA THR A 49 -10.33 5.28 11.94
C THR A 49 -9.65 4.02 12.42
N ARG A 50 -9.73 2.94 11.64
CA ARG A 50 -9.05 1.65 11.88
C ARG A 50 -9.44 0.99 13.20
N VAL A 51 -10.67 1.16 13.67
CA VAL A 51 -11.10 0.62 14.97
C VAL A 51 -10.87 -0.89 15.09
N SER A 52 -11.19 -1.66 14.05
CA SER A 52 -10.97 -3.11 14.04
C SER A 52 -9.49 -3.48 14.12
N SER A 53 -8.64 -2.79 13.37
CA SER A 53 -7.17 -2.98 13.42
C SER A 53 -6.58 -2.53 14.76
N GLU A 54 -7.04 -1.44 15.34
CA GLU A 54 -6.59 -0.97 16.65
C GLU A 54 -7.02 -1.95 17.77
N LEU A 55 -8.23 -2.53 17.67
CA LEU A 55 -8.68 -3.57 18.61
C LEU A 55 -7.86 -4.86 18.45
N LEU A 56 -7.57 -5.30 17.23
CA LEU A 56 -6.70 -6.45 16.99
C LEU A 56 -5.30 -6.22 17.56
N ARG A 57 -4.76 -5.01 17.36
CA ARG A 57 -3.47 -4.62 17.91
C ARG A 57 -3.50 -4.55 19.44
N ARG A 58 -4.58 -4.01 20.03
CA ARG A 58 -4.80 -4.02 21.47
C ARG A 58 -4.81 -5.44 22.03
N PHE A 59 -5.57 -6.34 21.41
CA PHE A 59 -5.57 -7.75 21.78
C PHE A 59 -4.15 -8.33 21.77
N SER A 60 -3.41 -8.10 20.67
CA SER A 60 -2.07 -8.64 20.51
C SER A 60 -1.07 -8.05 21.51
N ASN A 61 -1.17 -6.76 21.82
CA ASN A 61 -0.31 -6.11 22.81
C ASN A 61 -0.59 -6.63 24.22
N LEU A 62 -1.86 -6.72 24.61
CA LEU A 62 -2.24 -7.19 25.95
C LEU A 62 -1.97 -8.67 26.17
N TYR A 63 -2.15 -9.50 25.13
CA TYR A 63 -1.84 -10.93 25.21
C TYR A 63 -0.34 -11.23 25.04
N GLY A 64 0.41 -10.34 24.42
CA GLY A 64 1.84 -10.52 24.15
C GLY A 64 2.14 -11.39 22.93
N CYS A 65 1.22 -11.47 21.95
CA CYS A 65 1.43 -12.26 20.74
C CYS A 65 2.04 -11.44 19.59
N GLN A 66 2.44 -12.14 18.52
CA GLN A 66 2.96 -11.52 17.31
C GLN A 66 1.85 -10.73 16.60
N TRP A 67 2.16 -9.51 16.21
CA TRP A 67 1.28 -8.65 15.42
C TRP A 67 2.12 -7.86 14.43
N TRP A 68 1.65 -7.74 13.20
CA TRP A 68 2.34 -7.02 12.15
C TRP A 68 1.42 -5.99 11.51
N ASN A 69 1.98 -4.83 11.17
CA ASN A 69 1.23 -3.75 10.56
C ASN A 69 0.95 -4.07 9.08
N PRO A 70 -0.31 -4.14 8.65
CA PRO A 70 -0.66 -4.47 7.26
C PRO A 70 -0.22 -3.41 6.23
N MET A 71 0.28 -2.26 6.65
CA MET A 71 0.84 -1.25 5.74
C MET A 71 2.00 -1.78 4.89
N ILE A 72 2.70 -2.82 5.35
CA ILE A 72 3.81 -3.43 4.59
C ILE A 72 3.38 -4.04 3.25
N ILE A 73 2.12 -4.42 3.07
CA ILE A 73 1.62 -4.91 1.78
C ILE A 73 1.17 -3.80 0.82
N CYS A 74 1.15 -2.56 1.28
CA CYS A 74 0.59 -1.45 0.53
C CYS A 74 1.70 -0.49 0.04
N TRP A 75 2.05 0.51 0.82
CA TRP A 75 3.00 1.55 0.45
C TRP A 75 4.11 1.78 1.48
N GLY A 76 4.37 0.77 2.32
CA GLY A 76 5.37 0.86 3.39
C GLY A 76 6.72 1.35 2.91
N LEU A 77 7.23 0.85 1.79
CA LEU A 77 8.48 1.32 1.19
C LEU A 77 8.40 2.79 0.75
N GLY A 78 7.29 3.21 0.14
CA GLY A 78 7.08 4.60 -0.21
C GLY A 78 7.05 5.51 1.02
N ALA A 79 6.36 5.09 2.08
CA ALA A 79 6.32 5.82 3.35
C ALA A 79 7.70 5.91 3.99
N PHE A 80 8.52 4.87 3.91
CA PHE A 80 9.91 4.88 4.37
C PHE A 80 10.73 5.96 3.62
N GLY A 81 10.68 5.95 2.29
CA GLY A 81 11.37 6.96 1.48
C GLY A 81 10.95 8.39 1.80
N LEU A 82 9.63 8.64 1.91
CA LEU A 82 9.09 9.95 2.30
C LEU A 82 9.47 10.33 3.74
N GLY A 83 9.48 9.38 4.66
CA GLY A 83 9.88 9.61 6.06
C GLY A 83 11.35 10.03 6.19
N LEU A 84 12.25 9.47 5.35
CA LEU A 84 13.64 9.88 5.33
C LEU A 84 13.83 11.33 4.89
N THR A 85 12.99 11.84 3.97
CA THR A 85 13.00 13.25 3.56
C THR A 85 12.22 14.17 4.49
N GLY A 86 11.30 13.62 5.32
CA GLY A 86 10.39 14.39 6.14
C GLY A 86 9.09 14.80 5.43
N ALA A 87 8.81 14.27 4.25
CA ALA A 87 7.70 14.67 3.38
C ALA A 87 6.50 13.69 3.45
N LEU A 88 6.13 13.21 4.65
CA LEU A 88 5.02 12.24 4.82
C LEU A 88 3.63 12.84 4.67
N ARG A 89 3.46 14.13 5.01
CA ARG A 89 2.16 14.82 4.91
C ARG A 89 1.89 15.25 3.47
N VAL A 90 0.63 15.24 3.10
CA VAL A 90 0.17 15.59 1.75
C VAL A 90 -0.90 16.68 1.81
N SER A 91 -0.96 17.54 0.81
CA SER A 91 -2.05 18.51 0.64
C SER A 91 -3.36 17.80 0.24
N THR A 92 -4.50 18.45 0.48
CA THR A 92 -5.81 17.85 0.25
C THR A 92 -6.19 17.84 -1.23
N LYS A 93 -7.18 17.02 -1.58
CA LYS A 93 -7.79 17.03 -2.91
C LYS A 93 -8.51 18.35 -3.20
N GLU A 94 -9.07 18.99 -2.18
CA GLU A 94 -9.69 20.32 -2.25
C GLU A 94 -8.65 21.37 -2.65
N ASP A 95 -7.49 21.36 -1.99
CA ASP A 95 -6.38 22.26 -2.30
C ASP A 95 -5.85 22.03 -3.71
N MET A 96 -5.64 20.78 -4.11
CA MET A 96 -5.28 20.42 -5.49
C MET A 96 -6.27 21.00 -6.50
N GLY A 97 -7.56 20.75 -6.27
CA GLY A 97 -8.62 21.21 -7.16
C GLY A 97 -8.73 22.72 -7.25
N ALA A 98 -8.48 23.43 -6.16
CA ALA A 98 -8.62 24.88 -6.09
C ALA A 98 -7.38 25.67 -6.55
N HIS A 99 -6.17 25.14 -6.41
CA HIS A 99 -4.97 25.97 -6.53
C HIS A 99 -3.88 25.43 -7.47
N ALA A 100 -3.73 24.08 -7.64
CA ALA A 100 -2.63 23.54 -8.43
C ALA A 100 -2.65 24.04 -9.88
N ALA A 101 -1.49 24.50 -10.39
CA ALA A 101 -1.28 24.93 -11.78
C ALA A 101 -0.59 23.85 -12.62
N LEU A 102 0.24 23.02 -11.99
CA LEU A 102 0.83 21.81 -12.57
C LEU A 102 0.57 20.63 -11.63
N ILE A 103 0.11 19.53 -12.20
CA ILE A 103 -0.15 18.28 -11.47
C ILE A 103 0.62 17.15 -12.15
N VAL A 104 1.54 16.52 -11.41
CA VAL A 104 2.25 15.32 -11.89
C VAL A 104 1.67 14.10 -11.20
N LEU A 105 0.99 13.24 -11.96
CA LEU A 105 0.46 11.95 -11.51
C LEU A 105 1.55 10.89 -11.67
N TRP A 106 2.31 10.64 -10.63
CA TRP A 106 3.45 9.72 -10.66
C TRP A 106 3.05 8.34 -10.14
N GLY A 107 2.82 7.39 -11.03
CA GLY A 107 2.27 6.08 -10.71
C GLY A 107 0.85 6.13 -10.13
N ALA A 108 0.14 7.25 -10.32
CA ALA A 108 -1.14 7.54 -9.68
C ALA A 108 -2.28 7.55 -10.71
N ASN A 109 -3.13 6.52 -10.67
CA ASN A 109 -4.33 6.46 -11.52
C ASN A 109 -5.56 6.97 -10.75
N LEU A 110 -5.85 8.28 -10.84
CA LEU A 110 -6.99 8.89 -10.14
C LEU A 110 -8.35 8.44 -10.66
N ALA A 111 -8.43 7.83 -11.86
CA ALA A 111 -9.66 7.22 -12.33
C ALA A 111 -10.12 6.06 -11.42
N SER A 112 -9.19 5.37 -10.78
CA SER A 112 -9.50 4.36 -9.75
C SER A 112 -9.78 4.96 -8.36
N GLN A 113 -9.83 6.30 -8.26
CA GLN A 113 -10.05 7.05 -7.02
C GLN A 113 -11.10 8.16 -7.25
N PRO A 114 -12.37 7.81 -7.44
CA PRO A 114 -13.40 8.74 -7.90
C PRO A 114 -13.62 9.93 -6.95
N ASN A 115 -13.36 9.76 -5.66
CA ASN A 115 -13.42 10.83 -4.67
C ASN A 115 -12.37 11.93 -4.90
N THR A 116 -11.26 11.63 -5.58
CA THR A 116 -10.18 12.56 -5.92
C THR A 116 -10.27 13.03 -7.37
N GLY A 117 -10.74 12.18 -8.28
CA GLY A 117 -10.81 12.45 -9.72
C GLY A 117 -11.61 13.73 -10.08
N ARG A 118 -12.69 14.02 -9.36
CA ARG A 118 -13.47 15.25 -9.57
C ARG A 118 -12.66 16.54 -9.33
N TYR A 119 -11.71 16.51 -8.40
CA TYR A 119 -10.85 17.65 -8.11
C TYR A 119 -9.75 17.82 -9.15
N LEU A 120 -9.26 16.73 -9.75
CA LEU A 120 -8.40 16.79 -10.94
C LEU A 120 -9.15 17.48 -12.10
N THR A 121 -10.39 17.10 -12.34
CA THR A 121 -11.25 17.75 -13.35
C THR A 121 -11.45 19.24 -13.05
N ALA A 122 -11.65 19.61 -11.77
CA ALA A 122 -11.78 21.02 -11.38
C ALA A 122 -10.48 21.81 -11.64
N ALA A 123 -9.31 21.24 -11.30
CA ALA A 123 -8.02 21.86 -11.59
C ALA A 123 -7.81 22.06 -13.10
N LYS A 124 -8.10 21.04 -13.93
CA LYS A 124 -8.00 21.15 -15.39
C LYS A 124 -8.91 22.24 -15.97
N ARG A 125 -10.13 22.35 -15.49
CA ARG A 125 -11.06 23.44 -15.91
C ARG A 125 -10.53 24.84 -15.61
N ARG A 126 -9.63 24.98 -14.64
CA ARG A 126 -8.92 26.22 -14.33
C ARG A 126 -7.64 26.42 -15.15
N GLY A 127 -7.29 25.46 -16.02
CA GLY A 127 -6.08 25.52 -16.85
C GLY A 127 -4.86 24.81 -16.25
N ALA A 128 -5.01 24.00 -15.21
CA ALA A 128 -3.89 23.21 -14.69
C ALA A 128 -3.38 22.23 -15.75
N TYR A 129 -2.07 22.19 -15.95
CA TYR A 129 -1.41 21.24 -16.83
C TYR A 129 -1.18 19.91 -16.08
N VAL A 130 -1.55 18.80 -16.69
CA VAL A 130 -1.47 17.47 -16.05
C VAL A 130 -0.49 16.58 -16.79
N VAL A 131 0.44 16.00 -16.07
CA VAL A 131 1.41 15.02 -16.59
C VAL A 131 1.23 13.69 -15.88
N THR A 132 1.15 12.59 -16.62
CA THR A 132 1.23 11.23 -16.06
C THR A 132 2.60 10.63 -16.30
N VAL A 133 3.22 10.10 -15.23
CA VAL A 133 4.41 9.24 -15.27
C VAL A 133 3.97 7.86 -14.80
N ASP A 134 4.06 6.85 -15.67
CA ASP A 134 3.57 5.50 -15.36
C ASP A 134 4.34 4.45 -16.20
N VAL A 135 4.21 3.18 -15.85
CA VAL A 135 4.75 2.04 -16.61
C VAL A 135 3.79 1.57 -17.72
N ARG A 136 2.56 2.08 -17.70
CA ARG A 136 1.52 1.78 -18.69
C ARG A 136 0.67 3.02 -18.99
N ARG A 137 0.01 3.05 -20.14
CA ARG A 137 -1.06 4.01 -20.41
C ARG A 137 -2.29 3.62 -19.60
N SER A 138 -2.42 4.24 -18.44
CA SER A 138 -3.57 4.08 -17.55
C SER A 138 -4.72 5.01 -17.96
N GLU A 139 -5.85 4.92 -17.27
CA GLU A 139 -6.98 5.83 -17.46
C GLU A 139 -6.62 7.27 -17.10
N ALA A 140 -5.67 7.48 -16.19
CA ALA A 140 -5.12 8.80 -15.88
C ALA A 140 -4.38 9.39 -17.09
N SER A 141 -3.69 8.57 -17.88
CA SER A 141 -3.02 9.01 -19.10
C SER A 141 -3.98 9.66 -20.12
N ALA A 142 -5.20 9.14 -20.21
CA ALA A 142 -6.22 9.70 -21.10
C ALA A 142 -6.75 11.07 -20.63
N GLN A 143 -6.51 11.43 -19.37
CA GLN A 143 -6.90 12.72 -18.79
C GLN A 143 -5.74 13.71 -18.69
N SER A 144 -4.54 13.30 -19.06
CA SER A 144 -3.32 14.10 -18.96
C SER A 144 -2.99 14.81 -20.29
N ASP A 145 -2.35 15.95 -20.18
CA ASP A 145 -1.86 16.72 -21.33
C ASP A 145 -0.56 16.07 -21.88
N GLU A 146 0.18 15.37 -21.01
CA GLU A 146 1.37 14.62 -21.37
C GLU A 146 1.46 13.30 -20.59
N THR A 147 2.02 12.25 -21.22
CA THR A 147 2.29 10.95 -20.56
C THR A 147 3.72 10.52 -20.85
N LEU A 148 4.50 10.28 -19.80
CA LEU A 148 5.80 9.63 -19.86
C LEU A 148 5.67 8.18 -19.43
N LEU A 149 5.96 7.25 -20.33
CA LEU A 149 6.07 5.83 -20.01
C LEU A 149 7.51 5.52 -19.63
N ILE A 150 7.72 5.06 -18.41
CA ILE A 150 9.04 4.70 -17.89
C ILE A 150 9.20 3.18 -17.78
N ARG A 151 10.43 2.70 -17.86
CA ARG A 151 10.71 1.31 -17.46
C ARG A 151 10.38 1.13 -16.00
N PRO A 152 9.81 -0.01 -15.59
CA PRO A 152 9.48 -0.27 -14.20
C PRO A 152 10.69 -0.10 -13.27
N GLY A 153 10.45 0.41 -12.06
CA GLY A 153 11.49 0.60 -11.04
C GLY A 153 12.47 1.75 -11.28
N THR A 154 12.31 2.52 -12.37
CA THR A 154 13.25 3.62 -12.72
C THR A 154 12.77 5.00 -12.27
N ASP A 155 11.81 5.07 -11.35
CA ASP A 155 11.25 6.31 -10.82
C ASP A 155 12.31 7.22 -10.21
N ALA A 156 13.24 6.66 -9.43
CA ALA A 156 14.36 7.41 -8.85
C ALA A 156 15.26 7.99 -9.93
N ALA A 157 15.55 7.24 -11.01
CA ALA A 157 16.39 7.70 -12.10
C ALA A 157 15.77 8.87 -12.86
N LEU A 158 14.45 8.83 -13.12
CA LEU A 158 13.74 9.95 -13.72
C LEU A 158 13.82 11.20 -12.83
N ALA A 159 13.52 11.04 -11.53
CA ALA A 159 13.57 12.16 -10.58
C ALA A 159 14.98 12.76 -10.44
N LEU A 160 16.03 11.92 -10.39
CA LEU A 160 17.43 12.36 -10.36
C LEU A 160 17.80 13.16 -11.63
N GLY A 161 17.42 12.66 -12.82
CA GLY A 161 17.63 13.38 -14.06
C GLY A 161 16.90 14.73 -14.12
N MET A 162 15.65 14.78 -13.62
CA MET A 162 14.91 16.05 -13.50
C MET A 162 15.60 17.01 -12.52
N MET A 163 16.03 16.53 -11.35
CA MET A 163 16.75 17.34 -10.37
C MET A 163 18.08 17.85 -10.92
N GLN A 164 18.78 17.04 -11.70
CA GLN A 164 20.03 17.45 -12.35
C GLN A 164 19.79 18.65 -13.27
N VAL A 165 18.79 18.61 -14.13
CA VAL A 165 18.42 19.75 -15.01
C VAL A 165 18.12 21.01 -14.18
N ILE A 166 17.28 20.86 -13.13
CA ILE A 166 16.87 21.96 -12.26
C ILE A 166 18.07 22.62 -11.59
N VAL A 167 19.01 21.82 -11.08
CA VAL A 167 20.21 22.34 -10.40
C VAL A 167 21.23 22.90 -11.39
N ALA A 168 21.54 22.19 -12.46
CA ALA A 168 22.51 22.63 -13.48
C ALA A 168 22.09 23.94 -14.17
N GLU A 169 20.81 24.12 -14.45
CA GLU A 169 20.24 25.32 -15.02
C GLU A 169 19.92 26.41 -13.97
N ARG A 170 20.26 26.19 -12.69
CA ARG A 170 20.01 27.13 -11.57
C ARG A 170 18.54 27.53 -11.45
N ARG A 171 17.61 26.59 -11.69
CA ARG A 171 16.16 26.79 -11.61
C ARG A 171 15.56 26.43 -10.24
N HIS A 172 16.40 26.00 -9.29
CA HIS A 172 15.94 25.72 -7.94
C HIS A 172 15.62 27.00 -7.17
N ASP A 173 14.70 26.93 -6.22
CA ASP A 173 14.38 28.02 -5.30
C ASP A 173 15.50 28.13 -4.24
N ALA A 174 16.47 29.02 -4.49
CA ALA A 174 17.64 29.16 -3.63
C ALA A 174 17.28 29.59 -2.19
N GLY A 175 16.23 30.39 -2.05
CA GLY A 175 15.74 30.83 -0.73
C GLY A 175 15.16 29.67 0.08
N PHE A 176 14.26 28.88 -0.53
CA PHE A 176 13.70 27.70 0.10
C PHE A 176 14.77 26.68 0.47
N VAL A 177 15.67 26.39 -0.49
CA VAL A 177 16.77 25.43 -0.30
C VAL A 177 17.66 25.83 0.87
N ALA A 178 18.08 27.09 0.97
CA ALA A 178 18.93 27.56 2.04
C ALA A 178 18.29 27.49 3.42
N HIS A 179 17.01 27.82 3.53
CA HIS A 179 16.34 27.95 4.83
C HIS A 179 15.63 26.67 5.30
N HIS A 180 15.13 25.85 4.36
CA HIS A 180 14.21 24.75 4.68
C HIS A 180 14.72 23.37 4.25
N THR A 181 15.99 23.25 3.81
CA THR A 181 16.58 21.95 3.45
C THR A 181 17.94 21.73 4.10
N VAL A 182 18.38 20.46 4.12
CA VAL A 182 19.71 20.03 4.56
C VAL A 182 20.32 19.12 3.49
N GLY A 183 21.63 19.29 3.24
CA GLY A 183 22.41 18.43 2.34
C GLY A 183 22.34 18.81 0.86
N PHE A 184 22.03 20.06 0.51
CA PHE A 184 21.92 20.49 -0.88
C PHE A 184 23.26 20.38 -1.64
N ASP A 185 24.40 20.77 -1.05
CA ASP A 185 25.70 20.70 -1.73
C ASP A 185 26.09 19.25 -2.04
N ALA A 186 25.82 18.34 -1.11
CA ALA A 186 26.02 16.90 -1.32
C ALA A 186 25.10 16.36 -2.43
N LEU A 187 23.83 16.80 -2.46
CA LEU A 187 22.91 16.44 -3.52
C LEU A 187 23.38 16.98 -4.87
N ALA A 188 23.78 18.25 -4.96
CA ALA A 188 24.24 18.88 -6.20
C ALA A 188 25.47 18.14 -6.78
N ALA A 189 26.43 17.78 -5.92
CA ALA A 189 27.59 16.99 -6.31
C ALA A 189 27.21 15.58 -6.80
N HIS A 190 26.24 14.95 -6.13
CA HIS A 190 25.70 13.64 -6.51
C HIS A 190 24.99 13.68 -7.87
N LEU A 191 24.19 14.71 -8.12
CA LEU A 191 23.43 14.89 -9.35
C LEU A 191 24.32 15.08 -10.58
N ALA A 192 25.55 15.56 -10.44
CA ALA A 192 26.48 15.73 -11.55
C ALA A 192 26.76 14.44 -12.34
N LYS A 193 26.50 13.27 -11.74
CA LYS A 193 26.67 11.94 -12.35
C LYS A 193 25.37 11.41 -12.99
N HIS A 194 24.26 12.13 -12.90
CA HIS A 194 22.94 11.70 -13.29
C HIS A 194 22.32 12.64 -14.34
N ASP A 195 23.05 12.86 -15.43
CA ASP A 195 22.61 13.75 -16.50
C ASP A 195 21.37 13.21 -17.27
N VAL A 196 20.83 14.04 -18.13
CA VAL A 196 19.65 13.70 -18.94
C VAL A 196 19.90 12.50 -19.84
N ALA A 197 21.13 12.31 -20.35
CA ALA A 197 21.48 11.18 -21.22
C ALA A 197 21.44 9.86 -20.42
N TRP A 198 22.02 9.86 -19.20
CA TRP A 198 21.93 8.74 -18.28
C TRP A 198 20.48 8.43 -17.90
N ALA A 199 19.69 9.45 -17.55
CA ALA A 199 18.29 9.27 -17.18
C ALA A 199 17.47 8.71 -18.35
N ALA A 200 17.69 9.18 -19.58
CA ALA A 200 17.03 8.67 -20.79
C ALA A 200 17.39 7.20 -21.07
N ALA A 201 18.68 6.85 -21.00
CA ALA A 201 19.14 5.48 -21.18
C ALA A 201 18.53 4.53 -20.12
N THR A 202 18.40 5.00 -18.87
CA THR A 202 17.88 4.21 -17.75
C THR A 202 16.36 4.06 -17.81
N THR A 203 15.63 5.16 -18.03
CA THR A 203 14.15 5.16 -17.95
C THR A 203 13.45 4.78 -19.24
N GLY A 204 14.14 4.87 -20.39
CA GLY A 204 13.54 4.72 -21.73
C GLY A 204 12.78 5.96 -22.21
N VAL A 205 12.76 7.04 -21.44
CA VAL A 205 12.14 8.31 -21.84
C VAL A 205 13.15 9.16 -22.61
N GLN A 206 12.72 9.79 -23.70
CA GLN A 206 13.59 10.70 -24.47
C GLN A 206 14.10 11.84 -23.60
N GLY A 207 15.41 12.12 -23.68
CA GLY A 207 16.06 13.12 -22.83
C GLY A 207 15.43 14.51 -22.90
N GLU A 208 15.03 14.95 -24.11
CA GLU A 208 14.34 16.24 -24.29
C GLU A 208 13.03 16.31 -23.50
N ARG A 209 12.28 15.21 -23.41
CA ARG A 209 11.04 15.15 -22.63
C ARG A 209 11.32 15.22 -21.12
N ILE A 210 12.40 14.59 -20.65
CA ILE A 210 12.84 14.68 -19.26
C ILE A 210 13.21 16.14 -18.93
N ALA A 211 14.02 16.77 -19.77
CA ALA A 211 14.46 18.16 -19.59
C ALA A 211 13.26 19.14 -19.67
N SER A 212 12.33 18.93 -20.59
CA SER A 212 11.12 19.73 -20.73
C SER A 212 10.26 19.66 -19.48
N LEU A 213 10.00 18.45 -18.95
CA LEU A 213 9.22 18.28 -17.71
C LEU A 213 9.94 18.92 -16.52
N ALA A 214 11.26 18.77 -16.40
CA ALA A 214 12.05 19.36 -15.33
C ALA A 214 11.95 20.89 -15.35
N ARG A 215 12.13 21.52 -16.53
CA ARG A 215 12.02 22.98 -16.71
C ARG A 215 10.60 23.46 -16.40
N ARG A 216 9.57 22.76 -16.92
CA ARG A 216 8.17 23.08 -16.63
C ARG A 216 7.89 23.01 -15.13
N TYR A 217 8.34 21.95 -14.45
CA TYR A 217 8.13 21.76 -13.02
C TYR A 217 8.80 22.88 -12.21
N ALA A 218 10.00 23.29 -12.58
CA ALA A 218 10.74 24.36 -11.91
C ALA A 218 10.16 25.77 -12.18
N SER A 219 9.52 25.98 -13.34
CA SER A 219 8.97 27.30 -13.72
C SER A 219 7.51 27.49 -13.38
N THR A 220 6.77 26.41 -13.06
CA THR A 220 5.34 26.47 -12.71
C THR A 220 5.18 26.43 -11.19
N LYS A 221 4.55 27.45 -10.62
CA LYS A 221 4.27 27.53 -9.19
C LYS A 221 2.82 28.01 -9.00
N PRO A 222 1.94 27.29 -8.30
CA PRO A 222 2.23 26.07 -7.56
C PRO A 222 2.24 24.79 -8.43
N ALA A 223 3.16 23.86 -8.11
CA ALA A 223 3.25 22.55 -8.71
C ALA A 223 3.08 21.45 -7.65
N MET A 224 2.25 20.46 -7.98
CA MET A 224 1.92 19.36 -7.08
C MET A 224 2.28 18.01 -7.70
N VAL A 225 2.87 17.11 -6.92
CA VAL A 225 3.13 15.73 -7.33
C VAL A 225 2.25 14.77 -6.52
N LEU A 226 1.49 13.92 -7.20
CA LEU A 226 0.75 12.84 -6.58
C LEU A 226 1.50 11.53 -6.76
N LEU A 227 1.98 10.96 -5.69
CA LEU A 227 2.60 9.63 -5.70
C LEU A 227 1.54 8.53 -5.69
N GLY A 228 1.75 7.51 -6.49
CA GLY A 228 0.92 6.33 -6.56
C GLY A 228 0.84 5.54 -5.24
N GLY A 229 -0.02 4.55 -5.25
CA GLY A 229 -0.20 3.62 -4.14
C GLY A 229 0.79 2.45 -4.18
N SER A 230 0.32 1.28 -3.75
CA SER A 230 1.16 0.10 -3.53
C SER A 230 1.96 -0.34 -4.76
N SER A 231 1.37 -0.30 -5.95
CA SER A 231 2.02 -0.81 -7.17
C SER A 231 3.34 -0.12 -7.50
N MET A 232 3.43 1.20 -7.29
CA MET A 232 4.64 1.98 -7.51
C MET A 232 5.79 1.59 -6.55
N HIS A 233 5.44 1.07 -5.37
CA HIS A 233 6.40 0.84 -4.29
C HIS A 233 6.75 -0.66 -4.10
N LYS A 234 6.21 -1.55 -4.91
CA LYS A 234 6.40 -3.01 -4.82
C LYS A 234 7.70 -3.52 -5.47
N GLY A 235 8.78 -2.77 -5.42
CA GLY A 235 10.07 -3.18 -5.96
C GLY A 235 11.21 -2.75 -5.06
N ALA A 236 12.41 -3.31 -5.27
CA ALA A 236 13.60 -2.99 -4.50
C ALA A 236 13.90 -1.49 -4.48
N GLN A 237 13.61 -0.79 -5.58
CA GLN A 237 13.82 0.66 -5.71
C GLN A 237 12.62 1.52 -5.28
N GLY A 238 11.50 0.91 -4.82
CA GLY A 238 10.27 1.66 -4.53
C GLY A 238 10.42 2.77 -3.49
N TRP A 239 11.23 2.57 -2.45
CA TRP A 239 11.51 3.58 -1.44
C TRP A 239 12.41 4.71 -1.97
N GLN A 240 13.37 4.41 -2.84
CA GLN A 240 14.22 5.40 -3.49
C GLN A 240 13.43 6.25 -4.49
N GLY A 241 12.50 5.63 -5.24
CA GLY A 241 11.58 6.35 -6.12
C GLY A 241 10.78 7.40 -5.36
N ALA A 242 10.13 7.01 -4.27
CA ALA A 242 9.37 7.94 -3.42
C ALA A 242 10.24 9.04 -2.82
N ARG A 243 11.44 8.68 -2.34
CA ARG A 243 12.41 9.60 -1.76
C ARG A 243 12.89 10.65 -2.78
N ALA A 244 13.31 10.22 -3.96
CA ALA A 244 13.79 11.11 -5.01
C ALA A 244 12.71 12.07 -5.51
N VAL A 245 11.48 11.56 -5.72
CA VAL A 245 10.34 12.38 -6.14
C VAL A 245 9.99 13.44 -5.09
N ALA A 246 10.06 13.10 -3.80
CA ALA A 246 9.79 14.04 -2.71
C ALA A 246 10.80 15.19 -2.61
N CYS A 247 11.98 15.07 -3.22
CA CYS A 247 12.97 16.14 -3.30
C CYS A 247 12.59 17.24 -4.32
N LEU A 248 11.77 16.92 -5.34
CA LEU A 248 11.40 17.88 -6.39
C LEU A 248 10.64 19.11 -5.84
N PRO A 249 9.57 18.96 -5.02
CA PRO A 249 8.90 20.11 -4.43
C PRO A 249 9.80 20.93 -3.52
N ALA A 250 10.75 20.30 -2.83
CA ALA A 250 11.71 21.01 -1.97
C ALA A 250 12.71 21.85 -2.78
N LEU A 251 13.23 21.30 -3.89
CA LEU A 251 14.13 22.04 -4.78
C LEU A 251 13.46 23.28 -5.42
N THR A 252 12.14 23.21 -5.63
CA THR A 252 11.41 24.26 -6.35
C THR A 252 10.54 25.14 -5.43
N GLY A 253 10.66 24.97 -4.09
CA GLY A 253 9.92 25.77 -3.11
C GLY A 253 8.40 25.59 -3.20
N ASN A 254 7.95 24.39 -3.53
CA ASN A 254 6.52 24.07 -3.65
C ASN A 254 5.87 23.53 -2.36
N PHE A 255 6.63 23.27 -1.29
CA PHE A 255 6.04 22.91 0.02
C PHE A 255 5.48 24.14 0.73
N GLY A 256 4.45 23.94 1.54
CA GLY A 256 3.85 24.97 2.42
C GLY A 256 2.99 26.01 1.70
N ILE A 257 2.76 25.87 0.41
CA ILE A 257 1.93 26.79 -0.39
C ILE A 257 0.68 26.10 -0.94
N PRO A 258 -0.45 26.82 -1.08
CA PRO A 258 -1.65 26.26 -1.70
C PRO A 258 -1.39 25.73 -3.12
N GLY A 259 -1.85 24.53 -3.41
CA GLY A 259 -1.69 23.85 -4.70
C GLY A 259 -0.31 23.26 -4.96
N GLY A 260 0.60 23.31 -3.99
CA GLY A 260 1.97 22.81 -4.13
C GLY A 260 2.27 21.55 -3.30
N GLY A 261 3.50 21.06 -3.40
CA GLY A 261 4.02 19.96 -2.62
C GLY A 261 3.60 18.57 -3.08
N LEU A 262 3.40 17.66 -2.12
CA LEU A 262 2.84 16.35 -2.40
C LEU A 262 1.31 16.39 -2.30
N GLY A 263 0.65 15.82 -3.29
CA GLY A 263 -0.80 15.82 -3.42
C GLY A 263 -1.50 14.68 -2.69
N PRO A 264 -2.84 14.66 -2.74
CA PRO A 264 -3.67 13.75 -1.97
C PRO A 264 -3.39 12.29 -2.33
N ARG A 265 -3.21 11.46 -1.31
CA ARG A 265 -3.09 10.02 -1.48
C ARG A 265 -4.41 9.33 -1.20
N HIS A 266 -4.67 8.27 -1.94
CA HIS A 266 -5.82 7.42 -1.67
C HIS A 266 -5.71 6.79 -0.28
N GLY A 267 -6.77 6.90 0.49
CA GLY A 267 -6.85 6.31 1.81
C GLY A 267 -5.89 6.90 2.85
N ALA A 268 -5.21 7.98 2.54
CA ALA A 268 -4.49 8.71 3.56
C ALA A 268 -5.52 9.29 4.55
N ALA A 269 -5.52 8.75 5.75
CA ALA A 269 -6.19 9.39 6.86
C ALA A 269 -5.50 10.72 7.13
N THR A 270 -6.29 11.73 7.40
CA THR A 270 -5.90 12.92 8.17
C THR A 270 -4.51 13.51 7.90
N HIS A 271 -4.01 13.54 6.67
CA HIS A 271 -2.78 14.31 6.30
C HIS A 271 -1.61 14.18 7.30
N GLY A 272 -1.36 12.98 7.81
CA GLY A 272 -0.34 12.75 8.84
C GLY A 272 -0.79 13.12 10.27
N GLN A 273 -2.04 13.53 10.47
CA GLN A 273 -2.62 13.65 11.81
C GLN A 273 -3.21 12.30 12.22
N GLY A 274 -2.57 11.61 13.15
CA GLY A 274 -3.12 10.42 13.76
C GLY A 274 -4.37 10.75 14.56
N LEU A 275 -5.37 9.85 14.58
CA LEU A 275 -6.42 9.86 15.58
C LEU A 275 -5.89 9.23 16.88
N SER A 276 -6.66 9.30 17.96
CA SER A 276 -6.27 8.68 19.22
C SER A 276 -6.13 7.17 19.07
N SER A 277 -5.15 6.57 19.74
CA SER A 277 -4.90 5.12 19.65
C SER A 277 -5.43 4.41 20.89
N ILE A 278 -6.10 3.30 20.66
CA ILE A 278 -6.59 2.40 21.69
C ILE A 278 -5.75 1.10 21.79
N ALA A 279 -4.63 1.03 21.06
CA ALA A 279 -3.82 -0.19 20.92
C ALA A 279 -3.10 -0.65 22.20
N ALA A 280 -3.06 0.14 23.26
CA ALA A 280 -2.38 -0.18 24.54
C ALA A 280 -0.91 -0.64 24.35
N ARG A 281 -0.13 0.11 23.58
CA ARG A 281 1.26 -0.23 23.23
C ARG A 281 2.19 -0.29 24.44
N ASP A 282 1.98 0.62 25.37
CA ASP A 282 2.68 0.73 26.65
C ASP A 282 2.51 -0.48 27.56
N ARG A 283 1.50 -1.29 27.30
CA ARG A 283 1.15 -2.49 28.05
C ARG A 283 1.66 -3.79 27.39
N ARG A 284 2.35 -3.69 26.25
CA ARG A 284 2.90 -4.86 25.58
C ARG A 284 4.03 -5.46 26.42
N PRO A 285 3.96 -6.73 26.84
CA PRO A 285 5.00 -7.35 27.62
C PRO A 285 6.32 -7.40 26.83
N PRO A 286 7.48 -7.34 27.51
CA PRO A 286 8.76 -7.63 26.87
C PRO A 286 8.74 -9.03 26.23
N GLY A 287 9.32 -9.16 25.04
CA GLY A 287 9.32 -10.43 24.32
C GLY A 287 10.16 -10.37 23.05
N ASP A 288 10.41 -11.55 22.49
CA ASP A 288 11.07 -11.68 21.20
C ASP A 288 10.01 -11.62 20.09
N TYR A 289 9.83 -10.45 19.51
CA TYR A 289 8.86 -10.22 18.44
C TYR A 289 9.53 -10.32 17.07
N VAL A 290 8.83 -11.01 16.15
CA VAL A 290 9.25 -11.10 14.74
C VAL A 290 9.15 -9.70 14.12
N PRO A 291 10.22 -9.20 13.49
CA PRO A 291 10.19 -7.91 12.81
C PRO A 291 9.02 -7.78 11.82
N ASN A 292 8.46 -6.60 11.70
CA ASN A 292 7.36 -6.32 10.76
C ASN A 292 7.86 -6.30 9.31
N GLN A 293 8.38 -7.42 8.84
CA GLN A 293 8.91 -7.64 7.49
C GLN A 293 8.35 -8.92 6.88
N MET A 294 7.86 -8.87 5.64
CA MET A 294 7.31 -10.05 4.96
C MET A 294 8.27 -11.25 4.96
N PRO A 295 9.55 -11.13 4.59
CA PRO A 295 10.46 -12.26 4.61
C PRO A 295 10.62 -12.84 6.02
N ARG A 296 10.76 -11.99 7.06
CA ARG A 296 10.90 -12.43 8.45
C ARG A 296 9.65 -13.11 8.98
N ILE A 297 8.48 -12.63 8.58
CA ILE A 297 7.20 -13.29 8.91
C ILE A 297 7.15 -14.67 8.28
N THR A 298 7.47 -14.78 6.98
CA THR A 298 7.50 -16.07 6.26
C THR A 298 8.52 -17.04 6.87
N GLU A 299 9.72 -16.57 7.21
CA GLU A 299 10.75 -17.34 7.90
C GLU A 299 10.28 -17.84 9.29
N ALA A 300 9.62 -16.98 10.06
CA ALA A 300 9.10 -17.33 11.39
C ALA A 300 8.01 -18.40 11.34
N LEU A 301 7.16 -18.35 10.30
CA LEU A 301 6.15 -19.39 10.03
C LEU A 301 6.85 -20.70 9.61
N ALA A 302 7.76 -20.67 8.66
CA ALA A 302 8.46 -21.84 8.15
C ALA A 302 9.34 -22.51 9.22
N GLY A 303 9.97 -21.72 10.07
CA GLY A 303 10.83 -22.17 11.17
C GLY A 303 10.08 -22.62 12.44
N GLY A 304 8.74 -22.54 12.47
CA GLY A 304 7.93 -22.96 13.61
C GLY A 304 8.00 -22.02 14.83
N ARG A 305 8.55 -20.81 14.68
CA ARG A 305 8.50 -19.78 15.70
C ARG A 305 7.06 -19.26 15.89
N VAL A 306 6.29 -19.15 14.80
CA VAL A 306 4.86 -18.93 14.81
C VAL A 306 4.18 -20.24 14.43
N ARG A 307 3.35 -20.78 15.32
CA ARG A 307 2.71 -22.09 15.18
C ARG A 307 1.20 -22.00 15.01
N VAL A 308 0.61 -20.90 15.48
CA VAL A 308 -0.81 -20.57 15.30
C VAL A 308 -0.91 -19.21 14.63
N LEU A 309 -1.72 -19.11 13.58
CA LEU A 309 -1.92 -17.84 12.86
C LEU A 309 -3.42 -17.55 12.72
N LEU A 310 -3.81 -16.33 13.07
CA LEU A 310 -5.15 -15.81 12.88
C LEU A 310 -5.13 -14.75 11.78
N LEU A 311 -5.85 -15.00 10.69
CA LEU A 311 -5.99 -14.09 9.56
C LEU A 311 -7.34 -13.40 9.59
N PHE A 312 -7.34 -12.08 9.44
CA PHE A 312 -8.53 -11.25 9.44
C PHE A 312 -8.65 -10.47 8.13
N GLY A 313 -9.66 -10.81 7.29
CA GLY A 313 -9.97 -10.09 6.07
C GLY A 313 -8.80 -10.03 5.09
N THR A 314 -8.12 -11.14 4.84
CA THR A 314 -6.92 -11.19 3.99
C THR A 314 -6.68 -12.55 3.36
N ASP A 315 -6.32 -12.53 2.08
CA ASP A 315 -5.71 -13.67 1.39
C ASP A 315 -4.19 -13.49 1.36
N MET A 316 -3.48 -14.25 2.19
CA MET A 316 -2.04 -14.09 2.37
C MET A 316 -1.26 -14.50 1.11
N LEU A 317 -1.72 -15.51 0.35
CA LEU A 317 -1.07 -15.94 -0.89
C LEU A 317 -1.14 -14.88 -1.99
N SER A 318 -2.20 -14.10 -2.05
CA SER A 318 -2.33 -13.00 -3.01
C SER A 318 -1.76 -11.68 -2.50
N SER A 319 -1.46 -11.56 -1.18
CA SER A 319 -0.97 -10.33 -0.56
C SER A 319 0.54 -10.29 -0.36
N PHE A 320 1.17 -11.43 -0.08
CA PHE A 320 2.62 -11.56 0.13
C PHE A 320 3.33 -11.90 -1.18
N ALA A 321 4.56 -11.43 -1.32
CA ALA A 321 5.47 -11.90 -2.35
C ALA A 321 5.90 -13.34 -2.06
N ASP A 322 6.44 -14.05 -3.06
CA ASP A 322 6.81 -15.46 -2.98
C ASP A 322 5.68 -16.35 -2.41
N ALA A 323 4.53 -16.34 -3.08
CA ALA A 323 3.38 -17.12 -2.63
C ALA A 323 3.70 -18.63 -2.49
N GLY A 324 4.68 -19.14 -3.23
CA GLY A 324 5.16 -20.52 -3.09
C GLY A 324 5.84 -20.76 -1.73
N GLY A 325 6.75 -19.86 -1.34
CA GLY A 325 7.40 -19.90 -0.02
C GLY A 325 6.41 -19.69 1.12
N VAL A 326 5.49 -18.74 0.96
CA VAL A 326 4.41 -18.51 1.93
C VAL A 326 3.54 -19.75 2.08
N GLY A 327 3.14 -20.40 0.99
CA GLY A 327 2.34 -21.64 1.04
C GLY A 327 3.05 -22.74 1.83
N ARG A 328 4.34 -23.00 1.54
CA ARG A 328 5.14 -23.97 2.32
C ARG A 328 5.26 -23.61 3.80
N ALA A 329 5.33 -22.30 4.11
CA ALA A 329 5.37 -21.83 5.50
C ALA A 329 4.02 -22.06 6.21
N LEU A 330 2.90 -21.79 5.54
CA LEU A 330 1.57 -22.03 6.09
C LEU A 330 1.27 -23.52 6.34
N GLU A 331 1.88 -24.43 5.58
CA GLU A 331 1.76 -25.88 5.82
C GLU A 331 2.34 -26.31 7.18
N ARG A 332 3.31 -25.58 7.71
CA ARG A 332 3.97 -25.87 9.00
C ARG A 332 3.12 -25.47 10.21
N LEU A 333 2.10 -24.66 10.03
CA LEU A 333 1.25 -24.20 11.13
C LEU A 333 0.46 -25.37 11.75
N GLU A 334 0.34 -25.36 13.07
CA GLU A 334 -0.50 -26.28 13.82
C GLU A 334 -1.99 -25.89 13.75
N LEU A 335 -2.26 -24.59 13.59
CA LEU A 335 -3.60 -24.09 13.33
C LEU A 335 -3.53 -22.76 12.56
N LEU A 336 -4.31 -22.71 11.49
CA LEU A 336 -4.65 -21.49 10.77
C LEU A 336 -6.14 -21.25 10.88
N ALA A 337 -6.53 -20.10 11.43
CA ALA A 337 -7.92 -19.66 11.42
C ALA A 337 -8.07 -18.40 10.56
N THR A 338 -9.12 -18.34 9.76
CA THR A 338 -9.45 -17.18 8.93
C THR A 338 -10.81 -16.61 9.33
N TYR A 339 -10.89 -15.29 9.45
CA TYR A 339 -12.12 -14.52 9.59
C TYR A 339 -12.28 -13.69 8.32
N ASP A 340 -13.18 -14.08 7.44
CA ASP A 340 -13.34 -13.45 6.12
C ASP A 340 -14.76 -13.57 5.57
N LEU A 341 -15.07 -12.75 4.55
CA LEU A 341 -16.32 -12.79 3.80
C LEU A 341 -16.34 -13.94 2.79
N PHE A 342 -15.20 -14.32 2.26
CA PHE A 342 -15.08 -15.26 1.15
C PHE A 342 -14.10 -16.39 1.42
N MET A 343 -14.35 -17.52 0.78
CA MET A 343 -13.47 -18.68 0.77
C MET A 343 -12.34 -18.47 -0.25
N HIS A 344 -11.38 -17.59 0.06
CA HIS A 344 -10.22 -17.29 -0.77
C HIS A 344 -9.18 -18.44 -0.78
N ASP A 345 -8.14 -18.34 -1.60
CA ASP A 345 -7.17 -19.42 -1.84
C ASP A 345 -6.43 -19.86 -0.56
N THR A 346 -5.93 -18.92 0.24
CA THR A 346 -5.33 -19.26 1.54
C THR A 346 -6.28 -20.02 2.45
N ALA A 347 -7.55 -19.61 2.51
CA ALA A 347 -8.56 -20.27 3.33
C ALA A 347 -8.85 -21.70 2.83
N ARG A 348 -9.07 -21.87 1.51
CA ARG A 348 -9.32 -23.19 0.91
C ARG A 348 -8.20 -24.18 1.18
N ARG A 349 -6.96 -23.74 0.99
CA ARG A 349 -5.78 -24.64 1.02
C ARG A 349 -5.29 -24.90 2.44
N TYR A 350 -5.22 -23.89 3.29
CA TYR A 350 -4.44 -23.97 4.52
C TYR A 350 -5.24 -23.77 5.81
N ALA A 351 -6.44 -23.16 5.80
CA ALA A 351 -7.18 -22.92 7.04
C ALA A 351 -7.69 -24.22 7.66
N ASP A 352 -7.67 -24.28 8.99
CA ASP A 352 -8.26 -25.35 9.82
C ASP A 352 -9.61 -24.93 10.39
N VAL A 353 -9.82 -23.60 10.54
CA VAL A 353 -11.06 -23.00 11.03
C VAL A 353 -11.41 -21.79 10.18
N ILE A 354 -12.68 -21.67 9.79
CA ILE A 354 -13.21 -20.51 9.05
C ILE A 354 -14.34 -19.89 9.85
N LEU A 355 -14.21 -18.61 10.13
CA LEU A 355 -15.13 -17.75 10.85
C LEU A 355 -15.79 -16.80 9.86
N PRO A 356 -17.13 -16.76 9.76
CA PRO A 356 -17.82 -15.87 8.82
C PRO A 356 -17.79 -14.42 9.34
N ALA A 357 -17.25 -13.52 8.51
CA ALA A 357 -17.15 -12.09 8.79
C ALA A 357 -18.42 -11.33 8.40
N THR A 358 -18.66 -10.19 9.04
CA THR A 358 -19.68 -9.23 8.62
C THR A 358 -19.18 -8.39 7.44
N ALA A 359 -20.08 -8.08 6.51
CA ALA A 359 -19.87 -7.09 5.47
C ALA A 359 -20.02 -5.66 6.03
N TRP A 360 -19.55 -4.66 5.29
CA TRP A 360 -19.54 -3.26 5.75
C TRP A 360 -20.93 -2.67 6.01
N LEU A 361 -22.00 -3.20 5.44
CA LEU A 361 -23.38 -2.80 5.73
C LEU A 361 -23.96 -3.48 6.98
N GLU A 362 -23.32 -4.54 7.46
CA GLU A 362 -23.78 -5.37 8.57
C GLU A 362 -23.15 -4.97 9.92
N ASP A 363 -22.30 -3.95 9.92
CA ASP A 363 -21.60 -3.46 11.10
C ASP A 363 -21.58 -1.93 11.12
N THR A 364 -21.35 -1.36 12.30
CA THR A 364 -21.15 0.08 12.45
C THR A 364 -19.68 0.40 12.44
N GLY A 365 -19.29 1.37 11.61
CA GLY A 365 -17.94 1.87 11.53
C GLY A 365 -17.90 3.38 11.32
N CYS A 366 -16.73 3.94 11.25
CA CYS A 366 -16.54 5.34 10.96
C CYS A 366 -15.34 5.51 10.02
N LYS A 367 -15.58 6.09 8.87
CA LYS A 367 -14.57 6.33 7.85
C LYS A 367 -14.07 7.76 7.92
N SER A 368 -12.78 7.97 8.05
CA SER A 368 -12.16 9.26 7.82
C SER A 368 -11.58 9.36 6.41
N THR A 369 -11.82 10.47 5.77
CA THR A 369 -11.10 10.90 4.58
C THR A 369 -10.06 11.96 4.96
N ASN A 370 -9.41 12.55 3.98
CA ASN A 370 -8.47 13.64 4.24
C ASN A 370 -9.13 14.86 4.91
N THR A 371 -10.43 15.06 4.74
CA THR A 371 -11.12 16.28 5.14
C THR A 371 -12.43 16.08 5.88
N HIS A 372 -12.95 14.86 5.90
CA HIS A 372 -14.26 14.57 6.50
C HIS A 372 -14.26 13.23 7.24
N LEU A 373 -15.09 13.18 8.25
CA LEU A 373 -15.47 12.00 9.01
C LEU A 373 -16.88 11.57 8.59
N TYR A 374 -17.08 10.29 8.35
CA TYR A 374 -18.36 9.70 7.94
C TYR A 374 -18.72 8.57 8.90
N LEU A 375 -19.86 8.69 9.58
CA LEU A 375 -20.45 7.55 10.28
C LEU A 375 -21.04 6.58 9.24
N MET A 376 -20.68 5.32 9.37
CA MET A 376 -21.18 4.21 8.55
C MET A 376 -22.08 3.36 9.47
N PRO A 377 -23.38 3.68 9.59
CA PRO A 377 -24.26 2.92 10.48
C PRO A 377 -24.52 1.55 9.90
N LYS A 378 -24.72 0.56 10.77
CA LYS A 378 -25.26 -0.74 10.40
C LYS A 378 -26.61 -0.53 9.68
N ALA A 379 -26.74 -1.07 8.48
CA ALA A 379 -27.93 -0.97 7.64
C ALA A 379 -28.63 -2.34 7.44
N LEU A 380 -27.92 -3.44 7.62
CA LEU A 380 -28.42 -4.80 7.44
C LEU A 380 -28.08 -5.66 8.67
N GLU A 381 -28.91 -6.66 8.94
CA GLU A 381 -28.54 -7.70 9.90
C GLU A 381 -27.45 -8.60 9.30
N PRO A 382 -26.50 -9.10 10.13
CA PRO A 382 -25.48 -10.02 9.66
C PRO A 382 -26.07 -11.24 8.96
N ALA A 383 -25.53 -11.57 7.79
CA ALA A 383 -25.97 -12.73 7.03
C ALA A 383 -25.63 -14.05 7.75
N GLY A 384 -26.62 -14.93 7.90
CA GLY A 384 -26.42 -16.25 8.49
C GLY A 384 -25.83 -16.20 9.90
N GLU A 385 -24.64 -16.77 10.06
CA GLU A 385 -23.94 -16.85 11.36
C GLU A 385 -22.77 -15.82 11.47
N ALA A 386 -22.68 -14.85 10.57
CA ALA A 386 -21.64 -13.82 10.62
C ALA A 386 -21.68 -13.02 11.94
N ARG A 387 -20.50 -12.67 12.45
CA ARG A 387 -20.35 -11.87 13.68
C ARG A 387 -19.37 -10.73 13.46
N PRO A 388 -19.60 -9.55 14.07
CA PRO A 388 -18.69 -8.41 13.96
C PRO A 388 -17.30 -8.72 14.52
N PRO A 389 -16.23 -8.10 14.00
CA PRO A 389 -14.88 -8.34 14.49
C PRO A 389 -14.69 -8.00 15.96
N ILE A 390 -15.38 -6.97 16.46
CA ILE A 390 -15.37 -6.60 17.88
C ILE A 390 -15.88 -7.75 18.77
N TRP A 391 -16.96 -8.42 18.37
CA TRP A 391 -17.49 -9.58 19.11
C TRP A 391 -16.50 -10.73 19.11
N VAL A 392 -15.90 -11.06 17.94
CA VAL A 392 -14.93 -12.15 17.81
C VAL A 392 -13.70 -11.91 18.70
N LEU A 393 -13.17 -10.69 18.68
CA LEU A 393 -12.01 -10.33 19.49
C LEU A 393 -12.31 -10.35 21.00
N ARG A 394 -13.50 -9.90 21.41
CA ARG A 394 -13.95 -9.99 22.82
C ARG A 394 -14.06 -11.43 23.29
N GLU A 395 -14.64 -12.30 22.47
CA GLU A 395 -14.78 -13.73 22.80
C GLU A 395 -13.44 -14.46 22.85
N LEU A 396 -12.50 -14.13 21.97
CA LEU A 396 -11.11 -14.64 22.05
C LEU A 396 -10.39 -14.12 23.30
N ALA A 397 -10.53 -12.82 23.59
CA ALA A 397 -9.90 -12.20 24.77
C ALA A 397 -10.42 -12.84 26.08
N ARG A 398 -11.72 -13.07 26.18
CA ARG A 398 -12.32 -13.77 27.33
C ARG A 398 -11.77 -15.18 27.51
N ARG A 399 -11.67 -15.95 26.41
CA ARG A 399 -11.15 -17.32 26.43
C ARG A 399 -9.65 -17.40 26.76
N LEU A 400 -8.90 -16.39 26.41
CA LEU A 400 -7.44 -16.31 26.63
C LEU A 400 -7.06 -15.52 27.89
N ASP A 401 -8.03 -15.11 28.71
CA ASP A 401 -7.86 -14.28 29.92
C ASP A 401 -7.07 -12.99 29.66
N VAL A 402 -7.37 -12.32 28.51
CA VAL A 402 -6.77 -11.03 28.17
C VAL A 402 -7.48 -9.93 28.94
N ARG A 403 -6.94 -9.60 30.11
CA ARG A 403 -7.53 -8.62 31.02
C ARG A 403 -7.54 -7.22 30.41
N ASP A 404 -8.58 -6.44 30.73
CA ASP A 404 -8.76 -5.05 30.27
C ASP A 404 -8.75 -4.89 28.75
N PHE A 405 -9.03 -5.96 28.00
CA PHE A 405 -9.13 -5.88 26.55
C PHE A 405 -10.25 -4.92 26.14
N PHE A 406 -11.39 -5.00 26.79
CA PHE A 406 -12.58 -4.20 26.46
C PHE A 406 -13.09 -3.44 27.68
N PRO A 407 -12.50 -2.27 28.02
CA PRO A 407 -12.87 -1.48 29.18
C PRO A 407 -14.10 -0.60 28.94
N TRP A 408 -14.66 -0.55 27.75
CA TRP A 408 -15.81 0.27 27.38
C TRP A 408 -17.12 -0.40 27.72
N GLN A 409 -18.17 0.42 27.89
CA GLN A 409 -19.50 -0.07 28.26
C GLN A 409 -20.21 -0.78 27.10
N ASP A 410 -20.04 -0.26 25.88
CA ASP A 410 -20.69 -0.76 24.67
C ASP A 410 -19.73 -0.75 23.46
N ASP A 411 -20.23 -1.21 22.31
CA ASP A 411 -19.46 -1.39 21.08
C ASP A 411 -19.12 -0.06 20.38
N SER A 412 -19.71 1.08 20.78
CA SER A 412 -19.32 2.41 20.28
C SER A 412 -18.10 2.97 21.01
N GLY A 413 -17.84 2.53 22.23
CA GLY A 413 -16.78 3.05 23.08
C GLY A 413 -15.38 3.02 22.49
N PRO A 414 -14.92 1.96 21.82
CA PRO A 414 -13.63 1.96 21.13
C PRO A 414 -13.53 3.04 20.05
N LEU A 415 -14.61 3.25 19.30
CA LEU A 415 -14.65 4.24 18.24
C LEU A 415 -14.68 5.66 18.83
N ASP A 416 -15.47 5.90 19.86
CA ASP A 416 -15.50 7.18 20.58
C ASP A 416 -14.12 7.53 21.14
N ALA A 417 -13.40 6.56 21.70
CA ALA A 417 -12.05 6.75 22.21
C ALA A 417 -11.03 7.09 21.09
N ILE A 418 -11.18 6.54 19.88
CA ILE A 418 -10.35 6.89 18.71
C ILE A 418 -10.71 8.30 18.22
N LEU A 419 -11.98 8.65 18.22
CA LEU A 419 -12.48 9.93 17.74
C LEU A 419 -12.28 11.08 18.74
N ASP A 420 -11.94 10.80 19.99
CA ASP A 420 -11.57 11.83 20.98
C ASP A 420 -10.21 12.45 20.63
N HIS A 421 -10.24 13.31 19.61
CA HIS A 421 -9.06 13.95 19.04
C HIS A 421 -9.41 15.37 18.53
N PRO A 422 -8.51 16.37 18.64
CA PRO A 422 -8.76 17.72 18.14
C PRO A 422 -9.14 17.78 16.65
N ALA A 423 -8.54 16.95 15.81
CA ALA A 423 -8.84 16.93 14.37
C ALA A 423 -10.30 16.57 14.05
N THR A 424 -10.97 15.84 14.94
CA THR A 424 -12.39 15.46 14.80
C THR A 424 -13.32 16.39 15.54
N GLY A 425 -12.79 17.38 16.31
CA GLY A 425 -13.55 18.17 17.26
C GLY A 425 -14.11 17.31 18.39
N HIS A 426 -13.34 16.30 18.86
CA HIS A 426 -13.73 15.38 19.93
C HIS A 426 -15.09 14.71 19.64
N ALA A 427 -15.23 14.18 18.41
CA ALA A 427 -16.48 13.56 17.94
C ALA A 427 -16.80 12.28 18.74
N THR A 428 -18.10 11.98 18.83
CA THR A 428 -18.61 10.69 19.29
C THR A 428 -19.56 10.10 18.26
N VAL A 429 -19.78 8.79 18.32
CA VAL A 429 -20.76 8.11 17.44
C VAL A 429 -22.16 8.71 17.62
N ALA A 430 -22.55 9.03 18.87
CA ALA A 430 -23.83 9.64 19.18
C ALA A 430 -23.96 11.05 18.56
N ALA A 431 -22.92 11.89 18.69
CA ALA A 431 -22.89 13.23 18.10
C ALA A 431 -22.95 13.16 16.57
N LEU A 432 -22.13 12.29 15.93
CA LEU A 432 -22.14 12.10 14.49
C LEU A 432 -23.52 11.66 13.99
N ARG A 433 -24.20 10.77 14.71
CA ARG A 433 -25.55 10.31 14.35
C ARG A 433 -26.54 11.45 14.39
N SER A 434 -26.52 12.31 15.41
CA SER A 434 -27.41 13.46 15.53
C SER A 434 -27.16 14.56 14.49
N GLU A 435 -25.94 14.64 13.96
CA GLU A 435 -25.52 15.61 12.92
C GLU A 435 -25.71 15.10 11.49
N GLY A 436 -26.33 13.95 11.29
CA GLY A 436 -26.54 13.38 9.95
C GLY A 436 -25.36 12.52 9.43
N GLY A 437 -24.44 12.16 10.30
CA GLY A 437 -23.38 11.18 10.00
C GLY A 437 -22.16 11.73 9.26
N ILE A 438 -22.06 13.03 9.05
CA ILE A 438 -20.92 13.65 8.32
C ILE A 438 -20.42 14.85 9.09
N ARG A 439 -19.09 14.91 9.33
CA ARG A 439 -18.45 16.05 9.98
C ARG A 439 -17.15 16.43 9.26
N PRO A 440 -16.88 17.71 8.96
CA PRO A 440 -15.58 18.16 8.50
C PRO A 440 -14.51 17.90 9.57
N LEU A 441 -13.30 17.55 9.15
CA LEU A 441 -12.13 17.47 10.03
C LEU A 441 -11.47 18.85 10.16
N HIS A 442 -10.97 19.14 11.35
CA HIS A 442 -10.20 20.35 11.63
C HIS A 442 -8.73 20.13 11.19
N VAL A 443 -8.49 20.20 9.90
CA VAL A 443 -7.17 19.91 9.29
C VAL A 443 -6.78 21.02 8.33
N SER A 444 -5.47 21.27 8.19
CA SER A 444 -4.96 22.15 7.14
C SER A 444 -5.16 21.51 5.76
N HIS A 445 -5.58 22.29 4.78
CA HIS A 445 -5.64 21.84 3.39
C HIS A 445 -4.26 21.80 2.73
N VAL A 446 -3.31 22.58 3.23
CA VAL A 446 -1.92 22.66 2.77
C VAL A 446 -1.03 21.87 3.72
N ALA A 447 -0.23 20.97 3.19
CA ALA A 447 0.77 20.27 3.97
C ALA A 447 1.94 21.18 4.33
N TYR A 448 2.39 21.10 5.59
CA TYR A 448 3.51 21.90 6.08
C TYR A 448 3.34 23.42 5.96
N PRO A 449 2.21 24.01 6.38
CA PRO A 449 1.98 25.44 6.23
C PRO A 449 2.97 26.28 7.03
N ASP A 450 3.59 25.70 8.06
CA ASP A 450 4.61 26.29 8.92
C ASP A 450 6.05 25.92 8.50
N LEU A 451 6.22 25.18 7.40
CA LEU A 451 7.50 24.66 6.88
C LEU A 451 8.32 23.88 7.92
N LYS A 452 7.65 23.23 8.88
CA LYS A 452 8.26 22.30 9.84
C LYS A 452 8.04 20.86 9.37
N PHE A 453 9.13 20.17 9.16
CA PHE A 453 9.13 18.81 8.61
C PHE A 453 9.43 17.76 9.67
N ASP A 454 8.94 16.55 9.48
CA ASP A 454 9.06 15.44 10.44
C ASP A 454 10.44 14.74 10.35
N THR A 455 11.49 15.52 10.57
CA THR A 455 12.90 15.10 10.55
C THR A 455 13.64 15.59 11.80
N PRO A 456 14.79 15.01 12.15
CA PRO A 456 15.63 15.53 13.25
C PRO A 456 16.04 16.98 13.08
N SER A 457 16.25 17.44 11.84
CA SER A 457 16.60 18.84 11.54
C SER A 457 15.40 19.80 11.54
N GLY A 458 14.17 19.27 11.53
CA GLY A 458 12.96 20.05 11.28
C GLY A 458 12.82 20.57 9.84
N LYS A 459 13.74 20.17 8.93
CA LYS A 459 13.82 20.58 7.52
C LYS A 459 13.67 19.37 6.59
N ILE A 460 13.50 19.59 5.29
CA ILE A 460 13.65 18.51 4.30
C ILE A 460 15.11 18.05 4.27
N GLU A 461 15.32 16.75 4.43
CA GLU A 461 16.64 16.13 4.40
C GLU A 461 16.92 15.48 3.05
N PHE A 462 17.65 16.18 2.16
CA PHE A 462 18.23 15.58 0.96
C PHE A 462 19.27 14.54 1.33
N PHE A 463 20.15 14.88 2.28
CA PHE A 463 21.09 13.97 2.91
C PHE A 463 20.49 13.48 4.24
N SER A 464 20.30 12.17 4.37
CA SER A 464 19.72 11.56 5.57
C SER A 464 20.77 10.78 6.36
N GLU A 465 21.16 11.29 7.52
CA GLU A 465 22.00 10.55 8.45
C GLU A 465 21.32 9.30 8.99
N ARG A 466 19.97 9.30 9.06
CA ARG A 466 19.20 8.11 9.48
C ARG A 466 19.39 6.96 8.49
N ALA A 467 19.36 7.25 7.17
CA ALA A 467 19.65 6.28 6.13
C ALA A 467 21.10 5.75 6.24
N ALA A 468 22.07 6.66 6.38
CA ALA A 468 23.48 6.28 6.51
C ALA A 468 23.74 5.35 7.71
N ARG A 469 23.12 5.63 8.86
CA ARG A 469 23.24 4.76 10.06
C ARG A 469 22.66 3.35 9.86
N LEU A 470 21.71 3.19 8.94
CA LEU A 470 21.15 1.90 8.54
C LEU A 470 21.97 1.20 7.44
N GLY A 471 23.11 1.77 7.01
CA GLY A 471 23.89 1.26 5.88
C GLY A 471 23.23 1.49 4.52
N LEU A 472 22.22 2.38 4.45
CA LEU A 472 21.50 2.74 3.23
C LEU A 472 22.09 4.00 2.60
N PRO A 473 21.90 4.24 1.29
CA PRO A 473 22.35 5.47 0.63
C PRO A 473 21.83 6.72 1.36
N ALA A 474 22.76 7.60 1.77
CA ALA A 474 22.41 8.84 2.48
C ALA A 474 21.68 9.85 1.60
N LEU A 475 21.90 9.82 0.28
CA LEU A 475 21.22 10.62 -0.74
C LEU A 475 20.20 9.75 -1.51
N PRO A 476 19.19 10.35 -2.19
CA PRO A 476 18.39 9.63 -3.16
C PRO A 476 19.31 8.98 -4.22
N ALA A 477 19.12 7.71 -4.47
CA ALA A 477 19.99 6.94 -5.37
C ALA A 477 19.14 6.02 -6.27
N PHE A 478 19.77 5.54 -7.33
CA PHE A 478 19.23 4.50 -8.20
C PHE A 478 20.29 3.42 -8.41
N GLU A 479 19.87 2.18 -8.24
CA GLU A 479 20.68 1.01 -8.54
C GLU A 479 19.94 0.18 -9.61
N SER A 480 20.65 -0.20 -10.66
CA SER A 480 20.08 -1.05 -11.70
C SER A 480 19.81 -2.45 -11.15
N ALA A 481 18.64 -2.99 -11.45
CA ALA A 481 18.36 -4.38 -11.13
C ALA A 481 19.37 -5.33 -11.83
N PRO A 482 19.74 -6.46 -11.22
CA PRO A 482 20.53 -7.49 -11.88
C PRO A 482 19.87 -7.93 -13.19
N ARG A 483 20.69 -8.30 -14.17
CA ARG A 483 20.15 -8.88 -15.42
C ARG A 483 19.46 -10.22 -15.10
N SER A 484 18.28 -10.42 -15.66
CA SER A 484 17.53 -11.66 -15.57
C SER A 484 17.65 -12.45 -16.88
N GLU A 485 17.61 -13.77 -16.81
CA GLU A 485 17.45 -14.65 -17.97
C GLU A 485 16.05 -14.53 -18.61
N TYR A 486 15.06 -14.05 -17.83
CA TYR A 486 13.70 -13.81 -18.27
C TYR A 486 13.57 -12.33 -18.72
N PRO A 487 13.19 -12.10 -20.01
CA PRO A 487 13.35 -10.78 -20.62
C PRO A 487 12.21 -9.80 -20.34
N LEU A 488 11.06 -10.27 -19.82
CA LEU A 488 9.89 -9.43 -19.61
C LEU A 488 9.76 -9.10 -18.14
N GLU A 489 9.62 -7.82 -17.83
CA GLU A 489 9.38 -7.34 -16.46
C GLU A 489 7.87 -7.27 -16.19
N LEU A 490 7.37 -8.13 -15.28
CA LEU A 490 5.98 -8.18 -14.88
C LEU A 490 5.70 -7.17 -13.77
N ARG A 491 4.72 -6.31 -14.02
CA ARG A 491 4.17 -5.40 -13.00
C ARG A 491 2.68 -5.64 -12.83
N SER A 492 2.20 -5.33 -11.64
CA SER A 492 0.79 -5.49 -11.30
C SER A 492 0.20 -4.21 -10.72
N GLY A 493 -1.12 -4.09 -10.81
CA GLY A 493 -1.83 -2.94 -10.30
C GLY A 493 -3.34 -3.09 -10.37
N ARG A 494 -4.05 -1.97 -10.13
CA ARG A 494 -5.52 -1.94 -10.14
C ARG A 494 -6.08 -1.71 -11.53
N THR A 495 -7.31 -2.20 -11.75
CA THR A 495 -8.19 -1.76 -12.84
C THR A 495 -9.29 -0.84 -12.29
N LEU A 496 -10.16 -0.32 -13.15
CA LEU A 496 -11.33 0.47 -12.72
C LEU A 496 -12.37 -0.38 -11.99
N THR A 497 -12.45 -1.66 -12.32
CA THR A 497 -13.48 -2.59 -11.85
C THR A 497 -13.05 -3.37 -10.64
N GLN A 498 -11.75 -3.57 -10.44
CA GLN A 498 -11.20 -4.46 -9.43
C GLN A 498 -9.87 -3.97 -8.87
N PHE A 499 -9.65 -4.27 -7.59
CA PHE A 499 -8.35 -4.17 -6.94
C PHE A 499 -8.13 -5.37 -6.01
N HIS A 500 -6.94 -5.93 -6.03
CA HIS A 500 -6.58 -7.13 -5.27
C HIS A 500 -7.57 -8.28 -5.52
N GLY A 501 -7.80 -9.16 -4.53
CA GLY A 501 -8.82 -10.21 -4.57
C GLY A 501 -10.21 -9.77 -4.08
N PHE A 502 -10.50 -8.46 -4.04
CA PHE A 502 -11.72 -7.92 -3.45
C PHE A 502 -12.98 -8.46 -4.14
N TYR A 503 -14.04 -8.69 -3.38
CA TYR A 503 -15.29 -9.29 -3.85
C TYR A 503 -15.10 -10.63 -4.59
N ASP A 504 -14.12 -11.43 -4.15
CA ASP A 504 -13.80 -12.73 -4.76
C ASP A 504 -13.57 -12.61 -6.28
N HIS A 505 -12.68 -11.68 -6.67
CA HIS A 505 -12.39 -11.33 -8.07
C HIS A 505 -13.63 -10.87 -8.86
N GLY A 506 -14.57 -10.23 -8.20
CA GLY A 506 -15.82 -9.78 -8.79
C GLY A 506 -16.91 -10.86 -8.87
N ARG A 507 -16.62 -12.10 -8.53
CA ARG A 507 -17.60 -13.22 -8.59
C ARG A 507 -18.84 -12.96 -7.74
N ALA A 508 -18.70 -12.21 -6.64
CA ALA A 508 -19.82 -11.80 -5.81
C ALA A 508 -20.71 -10.70 -6.45
N LEU A 509 -20.23 -10.05 -7.52
CA LEU A 509 -20.90 -8.95 -8.20
C LEU A 509 -20.91 -9.21 -9.72
N PRO A 510 -22.02 -9.69 -10.31
CA PRO A 510 -22.07 -10.15 -11.71
C PRO A 510 -21.54 -9.14 -12.73
N THR A 511 -21.79 -7.84 -12.52
CA THR A 511 -21.30 -6.76 -13.40
C THR A 511 -19.77 -6.70 -13.41
N LEU A 512 -19.14 -6.84 -12.25
CA LEU A 512 -17.66 -6.83 -12.16
C LEU A 512 -17.06 -8.13 -12.70
N ALA A 513 -17.71 -9.27 -12.44
CA ALA A 513 -17.30 -10.55 -12.99
C ALA A 513 -17.34 -10.56 -14.52
N ALA A 514 -18.35 -9.93 -15.13
CA ALA A 514 -18.46 -9.80 -16.58
C ALA A 514 -17.40 -8.85 -17.18
N ALA A 515 -17.02 -7.80 -16.42
CA ALA A 515 -16.04 -6.82 -16.88
C ALA A 515 -14.58 -7.32 -16.80
N ASP A 516 -14.27 -8.20 -15.85
CA ASP A 516 -12.91 -8.73 -15.60
C ASP A 516 -12.98 -10.21 -15.17
N PRO A 517 -13.39 -11.12 -16.08
CA PRO A 517 -13.74 -12.49 -15.75
C PRO A 517 -12.56 -13.41 -15.48
N GLU A 518 -11.39 -13.09 -16.03
CA GLU A 518 -10.21 -13.96 -16.02
C GLU A 518 -8.91 -13.16 -16.02
N PRO A 519 -7.78 -13.77 -15.61
CA PRO A 519 -6.48 -13.09 -15.67
C PRO A 519 -6.11 -12.75 -17.12
N ARG A 520 -5.72 -11.49 -17.36
CA ARG A 520 -5.23 -11.00 -18.65
C ARG A 520 -3.86 -10.37 -18.49
N LEU A 521 -2.89 -10.82 -19.28
CA LEU A 521 -1.57 -10.23 -19.34
C LEU A 521 -1.52 -9.21 -20.48
N TRP A 522 -1.30 -7.95 -20.15
CA TRP A 522 -1.03 -6.91 -21.13
C TRP A 522 0.40 -7.08 -21.65
N ILE A 523 0.55 -7.22 -22.94
CA ILE A 523 1.82 -7.41 -23.63
C ILE A 523 1.87 -6.54 -24.88
N SER A 524 3.02 -5.91 -25.15
CA SER A 524 3.17 -5.08 -26.34
C SER A 524 3.05 -5.89 -27.62
N SER A 525 2.63 -5.23 -28.72
CA SER A 525 2.56 -5.87 -30.06
C SER A 525 3.91 -6.47 -30.46
N ASP A 526 5.02 -5.78 -30.17
CA ASP A 526 6.38 -6.26 -30.48
C ASP A 526 6.75 -7.52 -29.69
N ASP A 527 6.44 -7.54 -28.38
CA ASP A 527 6.77 -8.67 -27.51
C ASP A 527 5.89 -9.90 -27.83
N ALA A 528 4.62 -9.66 -28.18
CA ALA A 528 3.70 -10.70 -28.63
C ALA A 528 4.16 -11.31 -29.97
N ALA A 529 4.54 -10.46 -30.94
CA ALA A 529 5.03 -10.92 -32.24
C ALA A 529 6.29 -11.78 -32.12
N ARG A 530 7.26 -11.38 -31.28
CA ARG A 530 8.48 -12.18 -31.02
C ARG A 530 8.19 -13.56 -30.46
N ARG A 531 7.03 -13.76 -29.83
CA ARG A 531 6.58 -15.02 -29.21
C ARG A 531 5.49 -15.72 -30.02
N THR A 532 5.11 -15.16 -31.17
CA THR A 532 4.03 -15.68 -32.00
C THR A 532 2.68 -15.78 -31.27
N LEU A 533 2.45 -14.89 -30.32
CA LEU A 533 1.22 -14.83 -29.53
C LEU A 533 0.14 -13.99 -30.22
N ARG A 534 -1.11 -14.41 -30.08
CA ARG A 534 -2.30 -13.70 -30.58
C ARG A 534 -3.10 -13.10 -29.44
N ASP A 535 -3.81 -12.03 -29.72
CA ASP A 535 -4.74 -11.44 -28.75
C ASP A 535 -5.83 -12.45 -28.35
N GLY A 536 -6.12 -12.55 -27.03
CA GLY A 536 -7.07 -13.50 -26.47
C GLY A 536 -6.57 -14.94 -26.33
N GLU A 537 -5.36 -15.27 -26.80
CA GLU A 537 -4.79 -16.62 -26.71
C GLU A 537 -4.47 -16.99 -25.24
N GLU A 538 -4.69 -18.27 -24.90
CA GLU A 538 -4.27 -18.78 -23.59
C GLU A 538 -2.75 -18.93 -23.54
N ILE A 539 -2.14 -18.34 -22.51
CA ILE A 539 -0.70 -18.26 -22.34
C ILE A 539 -0.26 -18.80 -20.97
N ARG A 540 0.95 -19.32 -20.93
CA ARG A 540 1.71 -19.62 -19.73
C ARG A 540 2.68 -18.48 -19.47
N ILE A 541 2.68 -17.96 -18.26
CA ILE A 541 3.61 -16.96 -17.74
C ILE A 541 4.47 -17.68 -16.71
N PHE A 542 5.78 -17.65 -16.85
CA PHE A 542 6.64 -18.44 -15.97
C PHE A 542 8.01 -17.83 -15.75
N ASN A 543 8.65 -18.28 -14.68
CA ASN A 543 10.07 -18.09 -14.37
C ASN A 543 10.56 -19.24 -13.49
N GLY A 544 11.80 -19.17 -12.99
CA GLY A 544 12.38 -20.23 -12.14
C GLY A 544 11.68 -20.43 -10.78
N ARG A 545 10.71 -19.57 -10.40
CA ARG A 545 9.97 -19.68 -9.13
C ARG A 545 8.63 -20.36 -9.28
N GLY A 546 7.98 -20.19 -10.43
CA GLY A 546 6.66 -20.73 -10.66
C GLY A 546 6.06 -20.34 -12.00
N GLU A 547 4.78 -20.61 -12.13
CA GLU A 547 4.01 -20.33 -13.33
C GLU A 547 2.56 -19.99 -13.02
N MET A 548 1.92 -19.30 -13.96
CA MET A 548 0.47 -19.12 -13.99
C MET A 548 -0.05 -19.10 -15.43
N ARG A 549 -1.35 -19.32 -15.58
CA ARG A 549 -2.05 -19.18 -16.87
C ARG A 549 -2.85 -17.90 -16.90
N ALA A 550 -2.91 -17.29 -18.08
CA ALA A 550 -3.69 -16.09 -18.36
C ALA A 550 -4.09 -16.06 -19.83
N ARG A 551 -4.86 -15.04 -20.23
CA ARG A 551 -5.03 -14.71 -21.66
C ARG A 551 -4.13 -13.54 -22.02
N ALA A 552 -3.53 -13.61 -23.20
CA ALA A 552 -2.80 -12.49 -23.77
C ALA A 552 -3.78 -11.35 -24.11
N PHE A 553 -3.42 -10.15 -23.70
CA PHE A 553 -4.05 -8.91 -24.15
C PHE A 553 -2.98 -8.09 -24.88
N VAL A 554 -2.95 -8.23 -26.19
CA VAL A 554 -1.97 -7.55 -27.04
C VAL A 554 -2.34 -6.07 -27.16
N THR A 555 -1.46 -5.19 -26.69
CA THR A 555 -1.77 -3.76 -26.60
C THR A 555 -0.53 -2.88 -26.52
N ASP A 556 -0.54 -1.73 -27.18
CA ASP A 556 0.53 -0.71 -27.10
C ASP A 556 0.38 0.22 -25.87
N ARG A 557 -0.46 -0.15 -24.92
CA ARG A 557 -0.58 0.55 -23.63
C ARG A 557 0.57 0.25 -22.67
N VAL A 558 1.36 -0.76 -22.94
CA VAL A 558 2.60 -1.09 -22.23
C VAL A 558 3.78 -1.04 -23.19
N PRO A 559 4.97 -0.52 -22.77
CA PRO A 559 6.15 -0.52 -23.62
C PRO A 559 6.73 -1.94 -23.75
N SER A 560 7.47 -2.18 -24.83
CA SER A 560 8.21 -3.44 -25.03
C SER A 560 9.17 -3.71 -23.86
N GLY A 561 9.26 -4.99 -23.44
CA GLY A 561 10.00 -5.44 -22.27
C GLY A 561 9.20 -5.36 -20.96
N THR A 562 8.04 -4.70 -20.95
CA THR A 562 7.15 -4.63 -19.80
C THR A 562 5.86 -5.37 -20.07
N VAL A 563 5.44 -6.22 -19.15
CA VAL A 563 4.12 -6.84 -19.14
C VAL A 563 3.38 -6.45 -17.85
N TRP A 564 2.06 -6.33 -17.97
CA TRP A 564 1.25 -5.86 -16.85
C TRP A 564 0.01 -6.72 -16.65
N MET A 565 -0.37 -6.95 -15.39
CA MET A 565 -1.58 -7.68 -15.02
C MET A 565 -2.26 -7.01 -13.83
N ARG A 566 -3.59 -7.17 -13.71
CA ARG A 566 -4.29 -6.80 -12.48
C ARG A 566 -3.76 -7.62 -11.30
N ASP A 567 -3.50 -6.96 -10.17
CA ASP A 567 -3.05 -7.63 -8.96
C ASP A 567 -4.18 -8.47 -8.29
N GLY A 568 -3.79 -9.37 -7.42
CA GLY A 568 -4.69 -10.21 -6.63
C GLY A 568 -5.10 -11.54 -7.27
N TRP A 569 -4.79 -11.80 -8.54
CA TRP A 569 -5.05 -13.10 -9.16
C TRP A 569 -4.25 -14.23 -8.50
N GLU A 570 -4.92 -15.38 -8.33
CA GLU A 570 -4.29 -16.59 -7.82
C GLU A 570 -3.09 -16.98 -8.70
N GLY A 571 -1.96 -17.32 -8.07
CA GLY A 571 -0.72 -17.69 -8.79
C GLY A 571 0.18 -16.51 -9.17
N LEU A 572 -0.30 -15.27 -9.23
CA LEU A 572 0.53 -14.13 -9.65
C LEU A 572 1.79 -13.96 -8.77
N ASN A 573 1.63 -14.03 -7.46
CA ASN A 573 2.74 -13.84 -6.53
C ASN A 573 3.68 -15.06 -6.40
N THR A 574 3.40 -16.17 -7.07
CA THR A 574 4.38 -17.27 -7.19
C THR A 574 5.57 -16.88 -8.07
N LEU A 575 5.38 -15.89 -8.93
CA LEU A 575 6.40 -15.37 -9.84
C LEU A 575 7.32 -14.33 -9.19
N THR A 576 6.97 -13.80 -8.02
CA THR A 576 7.68 -12.70 -7.36
C THR A 576 8.83 -13.20 -6.47
N SER A 577 9.86 -12.35 -6.26
CA SER A 577 11.10 -12.75 -5.59
C SER A 577 10.96 -12.96 -4.08
N GLY A 578 10.23 -12.11 -3.39
CA GLY A 578 10.04 -12.19 -1.94
C GLY A 578 11.26 -11.84 -1.09
N GLY A 579 12.33 -11.33 -1.68
CA GLY A 579 13.54 -10.92 -0.97
C GLY A 579 13.33 -9.73 -0.03
N PRO A 580 14.21 -9.53 0.97
CA PRO A 580 14.18 -8.34 1.83
C PRO A 580 14.67 -7.10 1.05
N VAL A 581 13.95 -5.98 1.20
CA VAL A 581 14.32 -4.69 0.57
C VAL A 581 15.10 -3.81 1.52
N LEU A 582 14.77 -3.83 2.81
CA LEU A 582 15.38 -2.98 3.84
C LEU A 582 15.94 -3.84 4.97
N PRO A 583 16.98 -3.37 5.68
CA PRO A 583 17.48 -4.07 6.86
C PRO A 583 16.45 -4.09 8.00
N ASP A 584 16.50 -5.08 8.90
CA ASP A 584 15.56 -5.22 10.01
C ASP A 584 15.50 -3.96 10.89
N ALA A 585 16.64 -3.31 11.12
CA ALA A 585 16.71 -2.07 11.88
C ALA A 585 15.92 -0.89 11.25
N ALA A 586 15.55 -0.96 9.97
CA ALA A 586 14.72 0.05 9.33
C ALA A 586 13.26 0.01 9.83
N VAL A 587 12.81 -1.13 10.36
CA VAL A 587 11.44 -1.29 10.89
C VAL A 587 11.19 -0.38 12.07
N ASP A 588 12.20 -0.20 12.93
CA ASP A 588 12.07 0.59 14.15
C ASP A 588 12.13 2.11 13.89
N LEU A 589 12.57 2.51 12.70
CA LEU A 589 12.70 3.92 12.35
C LEU A 589 11.34 4.59 12.14
N PHE A 590 10.41 3.87 11.48
CA PHE A 590 9.04 4.33 11.23
C PHE A 590 8.08 3.18 11.43
N GLU A 591 7.27 3.23 12.45
CA GLU A 591 6.40 2.14 12.88
C GLU A 591 5.44 1.59 11.80
N PHE A 592 5.02 2.44 10.87
CA PHE A 592 4.03 2.12 9.83
C PHE A 592 4.65 1.87 8.45
N SER A 593 5.98 1.90 8.34
CA SER A 593 6.69 1.81 7.07
C SER A 593 7.73 0.69 7.10
N SER A 594 8.38 0.45 5.98
CA SER A 594 9.34 -0.64 5.81
C SER A 594 8.71 -2.04 5.77
N GLY A 595 9.51 -3.06 5.74
CA GLY A 595 9.08 -4.45 5.87
C GLY A 595 8.43 -5.08 4.64
N GLN A 596 8.17 -4.33 3.58
CA GLN A 596 7.69 -4.88 2.32
C GLN A 596 8.78 -5.73 1.67
N ALA A 597 8.39 -6.89 1.14
CA ALA A 597 9.28 -7.70 0.34
C ALA A 597 9.43 -7.14 -1.07
N GLU A 598 10.41 -7.64 -1.79
CA GLU A 598 10.59 -7.42 -3.21
C GLU A 598 9.54 -8.19 -4.00
N PHE A 599 8.71 -7.47 -4.77
CA PHE A 599 7.72 -8.05 -5.68
C PHE A 599 8.19 -8.04 -7.14
N GLU A 600 9.48 -7.96 -7.38
CA GLU A 600 10.00 -8.01 -8.73
C GLU A 600 9.81 -9.39 -9.33
N ALA A 601 9.36 -9.41 -10.58
CA ALA A 601 9.16 -10.61 -11.34
C ALA A 601 9.61 -10.39 -12.78
N HIS A 602 10.67 -11.07 -13.19
CA HIS A 602 11.03 -11.22 -14.58
C HIS A 602 10.47 -12.54 -15.06
N VAL A 603 9.83 -12.55 -16.21
CA VAL A 603 9.09 -13.69 -16.73
C VAL A 603 9.34 -13.93 -18.19
N GLU A 604 9.07 -15.14 -18.63
CA GLU A 604 8.84 -15.50 -20.02
C GLU A 604 7.37 -15.85 -20.22
N VAL A 605 6.91 -15.73 -21.46
CA VAL A 605 5.51 -15.96 -21.87
C VAL A 605 5.49 -16.81 -23.14
N GLU A 606 4.70 -17.87 -23.11
CA GLU A 606 4.50 -18.75 -24.27
C GLU A 606 3.04 -19.14 -24.44
N ALA A 607 2.63 -19.52 -25.64
CA ALA A 607 1.33 -20.11 -25.86
C ALA A 607 1.22 -21.45 -25.12
N THR A 608 0.07 -21.71 -24.49
CA THR A 608 -0.18 -23.07 -23.97
C THR A 608 -0.39 -24.01 -25.15
N ALA A 609 0.32 -25.16 -25.17
CA ALA A 609 0.05 -26.18 -26.15
C ALA A 609 -1.44 -26.57 -26.08
N SER A 610 -2.13 -26.48 -27.23
CA SER A 610 -3.54 -26.85 -27.38
C SER A 610 -3.74 -28.35 -27.20
#